data_b2148d051cdce2e674d5e42e5be6893e
#
_entry.id   b2148d051cdce2e674d5e42e5be6893e
#
_cell.length_a   1.000
_cell.length_b   1.000
_cell.length_c   1.000
_cell.angle_alpha   90.00
_cell.angle_beta   90.00
_cell.angle_gamma   90.00
#
_symmetry.space_group_name_H-M   'P 1'
#
loop_
_entity.id
_entity.type
_entity.pdbx_description
1 polymer ?
#
loop_
_entity_poly.entity_id
_entity_poly.type
_entity_poly.pdbx_seq_one_letter_code
_entity_poly.pdbx_strand_id
1 'polypeptide(L)'
;GEHILCATSSHFASAEKEFRFPLGYGNQRPLSATWTVTGAGACILGYEPPPRPDNKTLNTLRNRNICAVITGITTGRLIDFGFRDSLNMGACMAPAACDTIARNLQDFHRKPSDYDAIFTGDLGMVGQTILFDLLTEKGFDISSVHQDCGMLIYDPQTQDTHSGGSGCGCAASVLAGY
;
A
#
# COMPACT_ATOMS: atom_id res chain seq x y z
N GLY A 1 -18.26 -0.65 19.77
CA GLY A 1 -17.78 -2.03 19.90
C GLY A 1 -16.30 -2.06 20.25
N GLU A 2 -15.87 -3.08 20.96
CA GLU A 2 -14.47 -3.24 21.37
C GLU A 2 -13.59 -3.79 20.22
N HIS A 3 -14.23 -4.40 19.22
CA HIS A 3 -13.52 -5.01 18.10
C HIS A 3 -14.16 -4.63 16.78
N ILE A 4 -13.33 -4.44 15.74
CA ILE A 4 -13.73 -4.10 14.37
C ILE A 4 -13.12 -5.15 13.44
N LEU A 5 -13.95 -5.80 12.63
CA LEU A 5 -13.50 -6.65 11.55
C LEU A 5 -13.26 -5.78 10.31
N CYS A 6 -12.02 -5.77 9.83
CA CYS A 6 -11.63 -5.18 8.55
C CYS A 6 -11.39 -6.32 7.56
N ALA A 7 -12.13 -6.35 6.46
CA ALA A 7 -11.98 -7.38 5.43
C ALA A 7 -12.08 -6.75 4.05
N THR A 8 -11.28 -7.24 3.12
CA THR A 8 -11.31 -6.79 1.73
C THR A 8 -10.86 -7.90 0.79
N SER A 9 -11.31 -7.84 -0.46
CA SER A 9 -10.93 -8.77 -1.52
C SER A 9 -10.97 -8.10 -2.88
N SER A 10 -10.23 -8.65 -3.81
CA SER A 10 -10.36 -8.36 -5.24
C SER A 10 -10.26 -9.64 -6.05
N HIS A 11 -10.75 -9.61 -7.29
CA HIS A 11 -10.78 -10.76 -8.17
C HIS A 11 -10.52 -10.34 -9.62
N PHE A 12 -9.48 -10.91 -10.24
CA PHE A 12 -9.20 -10.69 -11.65
C PHE A 12 -10.29 -11.33 -12.53
N ALA A 13 -10.55 -10.70 -13.67
CA ALA A 13 -11.56 -11.15 -14.65
C ALA A 13 -13.03 -11.12 -14.16
N SER A 14 -13.30 -10.39 -13.09
CA SER A 14 -14.63 -9.98 -12.67
C SER A 14 -14.99 -8.59 -13.27
N ALA A 15 -15.97 -7.91 -12.69
CA ALA A 15 -16.37 -6.56 -13.10
C ALA A 15 -15.22 -5.53 -13.14
N GLU A 16 -14.17 -5.70 -12.34
CA GLU A 16 -13.01 -4.80 -12.34
C GLU A 16 -12.27 -4.79 -13.68
N LYS A 17 -12.22 -5.91 -14.39
CA LYS A 17 -11.59 -5.97 -15.71
C LYS A 17 -12.29 -5.07 -16.72
N GLU A 18 -13.60 -4.98 -16.66
CA GLU A 18 -14.40 -4.14 -17.56
C GLU A 18 -14.17 -2.64 -17.35
N PHE A 19 -13.85 -2.24 -16.12
CA PHE A 19 -13.54 -0.86 -15.79
C PHE A 19 -12.11 -0.46 -16.13
N ARG A 20 -11.18 -1.39 -16.12
CA ARG A 20 -9.74 -1.11 -16.31
C ARG A 20 -9.26 -1.26 -17.73
N PHE A 21 -9.97 -2.04 -18.56
CA PHE A 21 -9.60 -2.32 -19.94
C PHE A 21 -10.77 -2.07 -20.86
N PRO A 22 -10.55 -1.42 -22.02
CA PRO A 22 -11.58 -1.31 -23.03
C PRO A 22 -12.09 -2.71 -23.42
N LEU A 23 -13.38 -2.94 -23.29
CA LEU A 23 -14.03 -4.15 -23.75
C LEU A 23 -13.75 -4.36 -25.24
N GLY A 24 -13.37 -5.58 -25.60
CA GLY A 24 -13.18 -5.98 -27.00
C GLY A 24 -11.82 -5.66 -27.62
N TYR A 25 -10.93 -4.97 -26.92
CA TYR A 25 -9.60 -4.63 -27.44
C TYR A 25 -8.46 -5.53 -26.93
N GLY A 26 -8.78 -6.63 -26.28
CA GLY A 26 -7.79 -7.63 -25.89
C GLY A 26 -6.68 -7.06 -24.98
N ASN A 27 -5.46 -7.37 -25.31
CA ASN A 27 -4.29 -7.09 -24.47
C ASN A 27 -3.66 -5.70 -24.68
N GLN A 28 -4.42 -4.69 -25.03
CA GLN A 28 -3.88 -3.32 -25.13
C GLN A 28 -3.65 -2.73 -23.75
N ARG A 29 -2.61 -3.24 -23.06
CA ARG A 29 -2.18 -2.73 -21.76
C ARG A 29 -0.92 -1.90 -21.93
N PRO A 30 -0.90 -0.60 -21.56
CA PRO A 30 0.33 0.17 -21.51
C PRO A 30 1.26 -0.38 -20.43
N LEU A 31 2.55 -0.06 -20.50
CA LEU A 31 3.55 -0.47 -19.49
C LEU A 31 3.24 0.09 -18.10
N SER A 32 2.46 1.16 -18.01
CA SER A 32 1.98 1.75 -16.75
C SER A 32 0.79 1.01 -16.12
N ALA A 33 0.14 0.11 -16.87
CA ALA A 33 -1.01 -0.63 -16.34
C ALA A 33 -0.59 -1.63 -15.27
N THR A 34 -1.51 -1.89 -14.35
CA THR A 34 -1.36 -2.89 -13.29
C THR A 34 -2.34 -4.04 -13.51
N TRP A 35 -2.04 -5.17 -12.90
CA TRP A 35 -2.86 -6.38 -12.98
C TRP A 35 -3.64 -6.60 -11.69
N THR A 36 -4.96 -6.72 -11.77
CA THR A 36 -5.79 -6.97 -10.58
C THR A 36 -5.42 -8.31 -9.94
N VAL A 37 -5.11 -8.26 -8.66
CA VAL A 37 -4.79 -9.44 -7.85
C VAL A 37 -6.08 -10.15 -7.43
N THR A 38 -6.14 -11.45 -7.63
CA THR A 38 -7.15 -12.30 -6.98
C THR A 38 -6.65 -12.65 -5.59
N GLY A 39 -7.22 -12.02 -4.59
CA GLY A 39 -6.79 -12.20 -3.21
C GLY A 39 -7.77 -11.59 -2.21
N ALA A 40 -7.61 -11.95 -0.97
CA ALA A 40 -8.39 -11.44 0.15
C ALA A 40 -7.54 -11.38 1.41
N GLY A 41 -7.90 -10.48 2.31
CA GLY A 41 -7.32 -10.42 3.65
C GLY A 41 -8.34 -9.90 4.65
N ALA A 42 -8.19 -10.31 5.89
CA ALA A 42 -9.01 -9.84 6.98
C ALA A 42 -8.17 -9.70 8.25
N CYS A 43 -8.47 -8.67 9.03
CA CYS A 43 -7.88 -8.47 10.35
C CYS A 43 -8.93 -8.01 11.35
N ILE A 44 -8.67 -8.24 12.61
CA ILE A 44 -9.49 -7.74 13.71
C ILE A 44 -8.68 -6.64 14.41
N LEU A 45 -9.24 -5.44 14.48
CA LEU A 45 -8.72 -4.34 15.28
C LEU A 45 -9.44 -4.32 16.61
N GLY A 46 -8.70 -4.28 17.70
CA GLY A 46 -9.21 -4.15 19.05
C GLY A 46 -8.58 -2.97 19.77
N TYR A 47 -9.31 -2.37 20.70
CA TYR A 47 -8.74 -1.42 21.63
C TYR A 47 -8.09 -2.20 22.77
N GLU A 48 -6.79 -2.08 22.88
CA GLU A 48 -6.06 -2.46 24.08
C GLU A 48 -5.30 -1.25 24.61
N PRO A 49 -5.26 -1.03 25.93
CA PRO A 49 -4.45 0.05 26.48
C PRO A 49 -3.00 -0.16 26.07
N PRO A 50 -2.26 0.92 25.73
CA PRO A 50 -0.87 0.80 25.32
C PRO A 50 -0.09 0.02 26.40
N PRO A 51 0.71 -0.98 25.99
CA PRO A 51 1.51 -1.75 26.94
C PRO A 51 2.46 -0.80 27.64
N ARG A 52 2.58 -0.91 28.96
CA ARG A 52 3.69 -0.28 29.68
C ARG A 52 4.99 -0.90 29.16
N PRO A 53 6.04 -0.09 28.89
CA PRO A 53 7.26 -0.55 28.23
C PRO A 53 8.12 -1.37 29.20
N ASP A 54 7.65 -2.54 29.60
CA ASP A 54 8.42 -3.52 30.34
C ASP A 54 8.51 -4.83 29.57
N ASN A 55 9.60 -5.59 29.80
CA ASN A 55 9.85 -6.87 29.13
C ASN A 55 8.76 -7.93 29.40
N LYS A 56 7.97 -7.78 30.46
CA LYS A 56 6.83 -8.65 30.75
C LYS A 56 5.66 -8.43 29.78
N THR A 57 5.45 -7.19 29.39
CA THR A 57 4.36 -6.82 28.48
C THR A 57 4.62 -7.34 27.07
N LEU A 58 5.86 -7.28 26.58
CA LEU A 58 6.25 -7.88 25.30
C LEU A 58 6.01 -9.39 25.26
N ASN A 59 6.30 -10.10 26.36
CA ASN A 59 6.04 -11.52 26.48
C ASN A 59 4.54 -11.85 26.59
N THR A 60 3.76 -10.97 27.19
CA THR A 60 2.29 -11.11 27.28
C THR A 60 1.63 -10.91 25.92
N LEU A 61 2.12 -9.95 25.12
CA LEU A 61 1.64 -9.71 23.75
C LEU A 61 1.97 -10.91 22.85
N ARG A 62 3.18 -11.44 22.92
CA ARG A 62 3.57 -12.66 22.20
C ARG A 62 2.71 -13.88 22.59
N ASN A 63 2.39 -14.03 23.85
CA ASN A 63 1.55 -15.14 24.35
C ASN A 63 0.06 -14.99 23.95
N ARG A 64 -0.39 -13.78 23.56
CA ARG A 64 -1.76 -13.51 23.08
C ARG A 64 -1.90 -13.51 21.56
N ASN A 65 -0.85 -13.89 20.80
CA ASN A 65 -0.80 -13.79 19.33
C ASN A 65 -1.08 -12.37 18.81
N ILE A 66 -0.78 -11.33 19.58
CA ILE A 66 -0.85 -9.95 19.10
C ILE A 66 0.43 -9.68 18.34
N CYS A 67 0.30 -9.61 17.00
CA CYS A 67 1.46 -9.47 16.13
C CYS A 67 1.87 -8.02 15.88
N ALA A 68 0.94 -7.06 15.96
CA ALA A 68 1.21 -5.66 15.67
C ALA A 68 0.32 -4.71 16.49
N VAL A 69 0.81 -3.48 16.70
CA VAL A 69 0.09 -2.41 17.39
C VAL A 69 0.12 -1.15 16.52
N ILE A 70 -1.04 -0.53 16.33
CA ILE A 70 -1.12 0.78 15.67
C ILE A 70 -0.70 1.84 16.69
N THR A 71 0.44 2.50 16.44
CA THR A 71 1.03 3.51 17.34
C THR A 71 0.74 4.94 16.90
N GLY A 72 0.24 5.14 15.69
CA GLY A 72 -0.09 6.46 15.16
C GLY A 72 -0.88 6.37 13.86
N ILE A 73 -1.60 7.43 13.55
CA ILE A 73 -2.42 7.55 12.33
C ILE A 73 -2.19 8.94 11.74
N THR A 74 -1.94 8.99 10.44
CA THR A 74 -1.94 10.22 9.64
C THR A 74 -3.16 10.23 8.74
N THR A 75 -4.01 11.24 8.89
CA THR A 75 -5.18 11.40 8.02
C THR A 75 -4.75 11.85 6.62
N GLY A 76 -5.08 11.07 5.62
CA GLY A 76 -4.85 11.42 4.22
C GLY A 76 -5.73 12.59 3.76
N ARG A 77 -5.36 13.21 2.64
CA ARG A 77 -6.13 14.25 1.97
C ARG A 77 -6.40 13.84 0.52
N LEU A 78 -7.46 14.40 -0.04
CA LEU A 78 -7.67 14.33 -1.48
C LEU A 78 -6.64 15.22 -2.18
N ILE A 79 -5.86 14.63 -3.08
CA ILE A 79 -4.85 15.33 -3.88
C ILE A 79 -5.20 15.12 -5.36
N ASP A 80 -5.41 16.22 -6.06
CA ASP A 80 -5.73 16.21 -7.49
C ASP A 80 -4.72 17.05 -8.26
N PHE A 81 -3.91 16.40 -9.07
CA PHE A 81 -2.96 17.06 -9.99
C PHE A 81 -3.56 17.23 -11.42
N GLY A 82 -4.85 16.98 -11.59
CA GLY A 82 -5.52 17.04 -12.88
C GLY A 82 -5.11 15.91 -13.84
N PHE A 83 -4.57 14.82 -13.32
CA PHE A 83 -4.13 13.69 -14.11
C PHE A 83 -5.33 12.93 -14.70
N ARG A 84 -5.31 12.62 -16.02
CA ARG A 84 -6.47 12.09 -16.75
C ARG A 84 -6.23 10.74 -17.45
N ASP A 85 -5.05 10.15 -17.34
CA ASP A 85 -4.80 8.83 -17.92
C ASP A 85 -5.33 7.72 -17.02
N SER A 86 -6.48 7.17 -17.37
CA SER A 86 -7.15 6.12 -16.60
C SER A 86 -6.39 4.78 -16.59
N LEU A 87 -5.40 4.61 -17.47
CA LEU A 87 -4.57 3.41 -17.54
C LEU A 87 -3.25 3.52 -16.75
N ASN A 88 -3.03 4.66 -16.08
CA ASN A 88 -1.86 4.90 -15.26
C ASN A 88 -2.27 5.32 -13.83
N MET A 89 -2.80 4.37 -13.08
CA MET A 89 -3.26 4.61 -11.71
C MET A 89 -2.11 4.99 -10.78
N GLY A 90 -0.91 4.43 -10.98
CA GLY A 90 0.26 4.75 -10.17
C GLY A 90 0.60 6.24 -10.20
N ALA A 91 0.59 6.85 -11.38
CA ALA A 91 0.82 8.29 -11.51
C ALA A 91 -0.28 9.14 -10.86
N CYS A 92 -1.53 8.66 -10.87
CA CYS A 92 -2.64 9.33 -10.21
C CYS A 92 -2.53 9.26 -8.67
N MET A 93 -2.09 8.13 -8.13
CA MET A 93 -2.06 7.87 -6.68
C MET A 93 -0.78 8.37 -5.99
N ALA A 94 0.34 8.42 -6.71
CA ALA A 94 1.64 8.82 -6.14
C ALA A 94 1.63 10.18 -5.43
N PRO A 95 0.96 11.24 -5.93
CA PRO A 95 0.87 12.53 -5.22
C PRO A 95 0.18 12.43 -3.85
N ALA A 96 -0.88 11.62 -3.74
CA ALA A 96 -1.58 11.43 -2.48
C ALA A 96 -0.75 10.61 -1.48
N ALA A 97 -0.05 9.59 -1.97
CA ALA A 97 0.91 8.82 -1.17
C ALA A 97 2.05 9.72 -0.67
N CYS A 98 2.62 10.56 -1.55
CA CYS A 98 3.64 11.54 -1.19
C CYS A 98 3.16 12.50 -0.09
N ASP A 99 1.96 13.08 -0.22
CA ASP A 99 1.40 13.98 0.80
C ASP A 99 1.27 13.28 2.15
N THR A 100 0.72 12.07 2.16
CA THR A 100 0.49 11.30 3.39
C THR A 100 1.80 10.91 4.07
N ILE A 101 2.77 10.40 3.32
CA ILE A 101 4.08 9.99 3.86
C ILE A 101 4.85 11.20 4.39
N ALA A 102 4.93 12.28 3.60
CA ALA A 102 5.64 13.50 4.02
C ALA A 102 5.04 14.09 5.30
N ARG A 103 3.70 14.14 5.39
CA ARG A 103 3.01 14.61 6.60
C ARG A 103 3.24 13.70 7.79
N ASN A 104 3.20 12.39 7.59
CA ASN A 104 3.50 11.44 8.66
C ASN A 104 4.91 11.70 9.25
N LEU A 105 5.91 11.80 8.39
CA LEU A 105 7.29 12.06 8.81
C LEU A 105 7.41 13.41 9.58
N GLN A 106 6.70 14.44 9.11
CA GLN A 106 6.71 15.77 9.73
C GLN A 106 5.94 15.78 11.05
N ASP A 107 4.71 15.27 11.09
CA ASP A 107 3.82 15.31 12.25
C ASP A 107 4.37 14.49 13.42
N PHE A 108 5.01 13.37 13.14
CA PHE A 108 5.65 12.51 14.15
C PHE A 108 7.13 12.83 14.40
N HIS A 109 7.68 13.85 13.72
CA HIS A 109 9.10 14.22 13.80
C HIS A 109 10.03 13.04 13.54
N ARG A 110 9.70 12.22 12.53
CA ARG A 110 10.44 11.00 12.15
C ARG A 110 11.21 11.20 10.85
N LYS A 111 12.27 10.42 10.71
CA LYS A 111 13.02 10.25 9.45
C LYS A 111 12.60 8.95 8.78
N PRO A 112 12.81 8.78 7.47
CA PRO A 112 12.59 7.50 6.80
C PRO A 112 13.32 6.32 7.49
N SER A 113 14.54 6.56 7.98
CA SER A 113 15.35 5.56 8.69
C SER A 113 14.82 5.13 10.06
N ASP A 114 13.77 5.77 10.57
CA ASP A 114 13.12 5.38 11.81
C ASP A 114 12.07 4.27 11.58
N TYR A 115 11.87 3.89 10.32
CA TYR A 115 11.00 2.80 9.91
C TYR A 115 11.81 1.65 9.31
N ASP A 116 11.48 0.43 9.68
CA ASP A 116 12.02 -0.78 9.05
C ASP A 116 11.50 -0.95 7.63
N ALA A 117 10.24 -0.58 7.39
CA ALA A 117 9.62 -0.55 6.08
C ALA A 117 8.46 0.47 6.00
N ILE A 118 8.27 1.04 4.82
CA ILE A 118 7.14 1.89 4.45
C ILE A 118 6.43 1.21 3.28
N PHE A 119 5.20 0.76 3.48
CA PHE A 119 4.43 0.08 2.46
C PHE A 119 3.43 1.00 1.77
N THR A 120 3.36 0.92 0.43
CA THR A 120 2.26 1.44 -0.36
C THR A 120 1.41 0.30 -0.93
N GLY A 121 0.15 0.57 -1.25
CA GLY A 121 -0.82 -0.46 -1.60
C GLY A 121 -0.58 -1.09 -2.97
N ASP A 122 -0.61 -0.28 -4.02
CA ASP A 122 -0.57 -0.73 -5.40
C ASP A 122 -0.17 0.39 -6.37
N LEU A 123 0.83 1.17 -6.01
CA LEU A 123 1.42 2.18 -6.90
C LEU A 123 2.07 1.54 -8.12
N GLY A 124 2.62 0.35 -7.95
CA GLY A 124 3.42 -0.33 -8.95
C GLY A 124 4.71 0.42 -9.29
N MET A 125 5.44 -0.10 -10.26
CA MET A 125 6.76 0.42 -10.63
C MET A 125 6.71 1.90 -11.06
N VAL A 126 5.73 2.28 -11.88
CA VAL A 126 5.60 3.66 -12.37
C VAL A 126 5.25 4.61 -11.23
N GLY A 127 4.28 4.25 -10.40
CA GLY A 127 3.86 5.09 -9.27
C GLY A 127 4.94 5.19 -8.20
N GLN A 128 5.72 4.14 -7.96
CA GLN A 128 6.86 4.17 -7.04
C GLN A 128 7.94 5.16 -7.50
N THR A 129 8.28 5.14 -8.80
CA THR A 129 9.26 6.09 -9.36
C THR A 129 8.82 7.53 -9.14
N ILE A 130 7.56 7.83 -9.48
CA ILE A 130 6.99 9.18 -9.28
C ILE A 130 6.96 9.55 -7.79
N LEU A 131 6.62 8.61 -6.91
CA LEU A 131 6.62 8.84 -5.47
C LEU A 131 8.02 9.24 -4.96
N PHE A 132 9.06 8.57 -5.42
CA PHE A 132 10.44 8.88 -5.03
C PHE A 132 10.86 10.28 -5.47
N ASP A 133 10.55 10.65 -6.71
CA ASP A 133 10.83 11.98 -7.23
C ASP A 133 10.12 13.07 -6.39
N LEU A 134 8.82 12.90 -6.15
CA LEU A 134 8.02 13.85 -5.37
C LEU A 134 8.47 13.97 -3.89
N LEU A 135 8.90 12.89 -3.27
CA LEU A 135 9.41 12.91 -1.90
C LEU A 135 10.81 13.51 -1.84
N THR A 136 11.65 13.26 -2.83
CA THR A 136 12.99 13.87 -2.95
C THR A 136 12.88 15.40 -3.06
N GLU A 137 11.92 15.93 -3.82
CA GLU A 137 11.64 17.36 -3.87
C GLU A 137 11.24 17.96 -2.52
N LYS A 138 10.68 17.13 -1.61
CA LYS A 138 10.34 17.52 -0.24
C LYS A 138 11.47 17.27 0.77
N GLY A 139 12.61 16.76 0.31
CA GLY A 139 13.77 16.45 1.15
C GLY A 139 13.71 15.11 1.88
N PHE A 140 12.85 14.18 1.44
CA PHE A 140 12.74 12.84 2.00
C PHE A 140 13.19 11.78 0.98
N ASP A 141 14.13 10.94 1.36
CA ASP A 141 14.50 9.73 0.61
C ASP A 141 14.02 8.49 1.37
N ILE A 142 13.05 7.79 0.78
CA ILE A 142 12.50 6.55 1.33
C ILE A 142 12.94 5.30 0.56
N SER A 143 13.80 5.44 -0.44
CA SER A 143 14.14 4.36 -1.40
C SER A 143 14.68 3.10 -0.72
N SER A 144 15.39 3.24 0.39
CA SER A 144 15.97 2.12 1.14
C SER A 144 14.99 1.34 2.03
N VAL A 145 13.82 1.95 2.34
CA VAL A 145 12.83 1.36 3.26
C VAL A 145 11.45 1.20 2.61
N HIS A 146 11.28 1.66 1.37
CA HIS A 146 9.99 1.58 0.70
C HIS A 146 9.77 0.23 0.03
N GLN A 147 8.55 -0.28 0.18
CA GLN A 147 8.03 -1.45 -0.50
C GLN A 147 6.65 -1.13 -1.09
N ASP A 148 6.36 -1.63 -2.28
CA ASP A 148 5.02 -1.53 -2.87
C ASP A 148 4.38 -2.91 -2.97
N CYS A 149 3.16 -3.05 -2.44
CA CYS A 149 2.47 -4.33 -2.41
C CYS A 149 2.25 -4.89 -3.83
N GLY A 150 1.99 -4.01 -4.80
CA GLY A 150 1.81 -4.39 -6.19
C GLY A 150 3.08 -4.94 -6.83
N MET A 151 4.25 -4.54 -6.35
CA MET A 151 5.54 -5.06 -6.81
C MET A 151 5.97 -6.32 -6.06
N LEU A 152 5.50 -6.52 -4.83
CA LEU A 152 5.82 -7.70 -4.02
C LEU A 152 5.00 -8.93 -4.39
N ILE A 153 3.77 -8.74 -4.87
CA ILE A 153 2.82 -9.84 -5.07
C ILE A 153 3.11 -10.68 -6.32
N TYR A 154 3.78 -10.09 -7.31
CA TYR A 154 4.12 -10.74 -8.58
C TYR A 154 5.62 -10.68 -8.84
N ASP A 155 6.12 -11.69 -9.54
CA ASP A 155 7.48 -11.71 -10.07
C ASP A 155 7.53 -10.99 -11.44
N PRO A 156 8.13 -9.79 -11.53
CA PRO A 156 8.17 -9.04 -12.79
C PRO A 156 9.07 -9.65 -13.86
N GLN A 157 9.91 -10.63 -13.50
CA GLN A 157 10.81 -11.30 -14.46
C GLN A 157 10.13 -12.44 -15.19
N THR A 158 9.18 -13.11 -14.54
CA THR A 158 8.52 -14.31 -15.08
C THR A 158 7.06 -14.12 -15.40
N GLN A 159 6.44 -13.02 -14.90
CA GLN A 159 5.02 -12.74 -15.06
C GLN A 159 4.82 -11.41 -15.80
N ASP A 160 3.98 -11.43 -16.83
CA ASP A 160 3.63 -10.24 -17.61
C ASP A 160 2.61 -9.36 -16.88
N THR A 161 3.05 -8.68 -15.83
CA THR A 161 2.21 -7.82 -14.99
C THR A 161 2.46 -6.32 -15.19
N HIS A 162 3.34 -5.95 -16.13
CA HIS A 162 3.74 -4.58 -16.44
C HIS A 162 4.18 -3.79 -15.19
N SER A 163 3.33 -2.84 -14.72
CA SER A 163 3.67 -2.02 -13.55
C SER A 163 3.47 -2.74 -12.21
N GLY A 164 2.95 -3.95 -12.19
CA GLY A 164 2.75 -4.78 -11.00
C GLY A 164 1.29 -5.12 -10.72
N GLY A 165 1.01 -5.56 -9.51
CA GLY A 165 -0.33 -5.91 -9.05
C GLY A 165 -1.12 -4.70 -8.54
N SER A 166 -2.44 -4.84 -8.51
CA SER A 166 -3.35 -3.82 -7.96
C SER A 166 -4.65 -4.43 -7.42
N GLY A 167 -5.46 -3.59 -6.83
CA GLY A 167 -6.76 -3.97 -6.26
C GLY A 167 -6.72 -4.17 -4.75
N CYS A 168 -7.89 -4.13 -4.12
CA CYS A 168 -8.02 -4.21 -2.65
C CYS A 168 -7.40 -5.49 -2.07
N GLY A 169 -7.48 -6.61 -2.79
CA GLY A 169 -6.86 -7.87 -2.38
C GLY A 169 -5.34 -7.86 -2.43
N CYS A 170 -4.71 -6.99 -3.22
CA CYS A 170 -3.27 -6.88 -3.32
C CYS A 170 -2.64 -6.49 -1.97
N ALA A 171 -2.97 -5.31 -1.49
CA ALA A 171 -2.46 -4.81 -0.21
C ALA A 171 -2.84 -5.71 0.96
N ALA A 172 -4.08 -6.24 0.97
CA ALA A 172 -4.54 -7.13 2.02
C ALA A 172 -3.78 -8.46 2.07
N SER A 173 -3.47 -9.05 0.91
CA SER A 173 -2.70 -10.30 0.84
C SER A 173 -1.26 -10.10 1.30
N VAL A 174 -0.62 -8.99 0.89
CA VAL A 174 0.72 -8.65 1.35
C VAL A 174 0.73 -8.39 2.86
N LEU A 175 -0.21 -7.58 3.38
CA LEU A 175 -0.30 -7.29 4.82
C LEU A 175 -0.48 -8.55 5.66
N ALA A 176 -1.22 -9.56 5.15
CA ALA A 176 -1.48 -10.80 5.87
C ALA A 176 -0.37 -11.85 5.73
N GLY A 177 0.42 -11.79 4.68
CA GLY A 177 1.39 -12.83 4.31
C GLY A 177 2.87 -12.45 4.41
N TYR A 178 3.16 -11.16 4.42
CA TYR A 178 4.52 -10.63 4.49
C TYR A 178 4.89 -10.31 5.94
#